data_602d3da47605f6f9b84872a8683911b3
#
_entry.id   602d3da47605f6f9b84872a8683911b3
#
_cell.length_a   1.000
_cell.length_b   1.000
_cell.length_c   1.000
_cell.angle_alpha   90.00
_cell.angle_beta   90.00
_cell.angle_gamma   90.00
#
_symmetry.space_group_name_H-M   'P 1'
#
loop_
_entity.id
_entity.type
_entity.pdbx_description
1 polymer ?
#
loop_
_entity_poly.entity_id
_entity_poly.type
_entity_poly.pdbx_seq_one_letter_code
_entity_poly.pdbx_strand_id
1 'polypeptide(L)'
;KRKGYCIGRKLGMQIFTMGFTKKSAEDFFNLIREHHIEMLIDVRLNNQSQLAGFTKGRDIAFSLKEICNCEYSHEIQFAPTKDILDRYKKEQISWEKYEVEYNELIKRRNVLDIFKTKYLKFDKVLLLCSEPTPEYCHRRLLAEALNEELEDRIVHI
;
A
#
# COMPACT_ATOMS: atom_id res chain seq x y z
N LYS A 1 -14.78 -34.99 18.75
CA LYS A 1 -13.45 -34.63 18.23
C LYS A 1 -13.60 -33.39 17.37
N ARG A 2 -13.30 -32.22 17.92
CA ARG A 2 -13.27 -30.94 17.20
C ARG A 2 -11.97 -30.88 16.42
N LYS A 3 -12.04 -30.94 15.09
CA LYS A 3 -10.89 -30.63 14.23
C LYS A 3 -10.61 -29.15 14.38
N GLY A 4 -9.53 -28.82 15.08
CA GLY A 4 -8.99 -27.47 15.07
C GLY A 4 -8.52 -27.15 13.66
N TYR A 5 -9.14 -26.16 13.03
CA TYR A 5 -8.58 -25.54 11.84
C TYR A 5 -7.41 -24.67 12.33
N CYS A 6 -6.21 -25.20 12.23
CA CYS A 6 -5.05 -24.34 12.13
C CYS A 6 -5.23 -23.55 10.83
N ILE A 7 -5.52 -22.26 10.93
CA ILE A 7 -5.38 -21.34 9.82
C ILE A 7 -3.89 -21.37 9.50
N GLY A 8 -3.54 -22.18 8.50
CA GLY A 8 -2.16 -22.29 8.04
C GLY A 8 -1.65 -20.90 7.69
N ARG A 9 -0.63 -20.42 8.42
CA ARG A 9 0.15 -19.26 8.02
C ARG A 9 0.59 -19.49 6.58
N LYS A 10 0.15 -18.65 5.65
CA LYS A 10 0.66 -18.68 4.29
C LYS A 10 2.08 -18.12 4.34
N LEU A 11 3.06 -19.01 4.47
CA LEU A 11 4.47 -18.67 4.38
C LEU A 11 4.76 -18.19 2.97
N GLY A 12 5.32 -16.98 2.83
CA GLY A 12 5.90 -16.51 1.59
C GLY A 12 5.18 -15.36 0.86
N MET A 13 4.23 -14.66 1.49
CA MET A 13 3.75 -13.39 0.94
C MET A 13 4.88 -12.37 0.94
N GLN A 14 4.98 -11.57 -0.12
CA GLN A 14 5.87 -10.41 -0.18
C GLN A 14 5.07 -9.12 -0.27
N ILE A 15 5.45 -8.15 0.53
CA ILE A 15 4.86 -6.82 0.53
C ILE A 15 5.85 -5.86 -0.12
N PHE A 16 5.48 -5.34 -1.28
CA PHE A 16 6.24 -4.31 -1.99
C PHE A 16 5.65 -2.95 -1.69
N THR A 17 6.47 -1.92 -1.72
CA THR A 17 6.00 -0.53 -1.69
C THR A 17 6.61 0.26 -2.82
N MET A 18 5.86 1.19 -3.41
CA MET A 18 6.33 2.06 -4.48
C MET A 18 5.66 3.43 -4.39
N GLY A 19 6.43 4.48 -4.69
CA GLY A 19 5.91 5.81 -5.00
C GLY A 19 5.99 6.06 -6.50
N PHE A 20 4.97 6.68 -7.08
CA PHE A 20 4.94 6.95 -8.51
C PHE A 20 5.65 8.25 -8.91
N THR A 21 5.84 9.19 -7.98
CA THR A 21 6.49 10.48 -8.28
C THR A 21 7.91 10.26 -8.80
N LYS A 22 8.30 10.99 -9.85
CA LYS A 22 9.56 10.87 -10.56
C LYS A 22 9.74 9.56 -11.35
N LYS A 23 8.70 8.78 -11.55
CA LYS A 23 8.71 7.62 -12.44
C LYS A 23 7.96 7.93 -13.72
N SER A 24 8.47 7.46 -14.85
CA SER A 24 7.71 7.42 -16.08
C SER A 24 6.65 6.32 -16.01
N ALA A 25 5.64 6.38 -16.87
CA ALA A 25 4.66 5.28 -16.99
C ALA A 25 5.35 3.96 -17.33
N GLU A 26 6.34 4.01 -18.23
CA GLU A 26 7.12 2.83 -18.62
C GLU A 26 7.83 2.19 -17.43
N ASP A 27 8.58 2.98 -16.66
CA ASP A 27 9.28 2.48 -15.46
C ASP A 27 8.31 1.91 -14.45
N PHE A 28 7.20 2.61 -14.21
CA PHE A 28 6.16 2.19 -13.27
C PHE A 28 5.59 0.80 -13.61
N PHE A 29 5.13 0.62 -14.83
CA PHE A 29 4.55 -0.65 -15.25
C PHE A 29 5.58 -1.77 -15.41
N ASN A 30 6.80 -1.45 -15.85
CA ASN A 30 7.88 -2.42 -15.94
C ASN A 30 8.27 -2.97 -14.56
N LEU A 31 8.41 -2.13 -13.54
CA LEU A 31 8.69 -2.57 -12.17
C LEU A 31 7.61 -3.55 -11.66
N ILE A 32 6.34 -3.24 -11.92
CA ILE A 32 5.23 -4.11 -11.53
C ILE A 32 5.31 -5.47 -12.21
N ARG A 33 5.62 -5.50 -13.50
CA ARG A 33 5.80 -6.75 -14.25
C ARG A 33 7.01 -7.55 -13.78
N GLU A 34 8.15 -6.89 -13.63
CA GLU A 34 9.42 -7.54 -13.23
C GLU A 34 9.32 -8.21 -11.87
N HIS A 35 8.62 -7.59 -10.94
CA HIS A 35 8.38 -8.16 -9.61
C HIS A 35 7.17 -9.09 -9.53
N HIS A 36 6.47 -9.32 -10.64
CA HIS A 36 5.28 -10.19 -10.69
C HIS A 36 4.20 -9.82 -9.68
N ILE A 37 3.94 -8.52 -9.51
CA ILE A 37 2.91 -8.04 -8.58
C ILE A 37 1.54 -8.52 -9.04
N GLU A 38 0.78 -9.13 -8.13
CA GLU A 38 -0.55 -9.67 -8.41
C GLU A 38 -1.67 -8.69 -8.05
N MET A 39 -1.46 -7.88 -7.00
CA MET A 39 -2.42 -6.91 -6.50
C MET A 39 -1.70 -5.61 -6.13
N LEU A 40 -2.13 -4.50 -6.72
CA LEU A 40 -1.75 -3.17 -6.31
C LEU A 40 -2.82 -2.58 -5.40
N ILE A 41 -2.43 -2.30 -4.15
CA ILE A 41 -3.28 -1.66 -3.16
C ILE A 41 -2.90 -0.18 -3.11
N ASP A 42 -3.81 0.67 -3.60
CA ASP A 42 -3.61 2.11 -3.59
C ASP A 42 -3.97 2.66 -2.22
N VAL A 43 -2.97 3.12 -1.49
CA VAL A 43 -3.12 3.61 -0.11
C VAL A 43 -3.16 5.13 -0.04
N ARG A 44 -3.32 5.80 -1.18
CA ARG A 44 -3.52 7.25 -1.24
C ARG A 44 -4.91 7.63 -0.74
N LEU A 45 -5.01 8.76 -0.06
CA LEU A 45 -6.31 9.33 0.26
C LEU A 45 -7.06 9.75 -1.02
N ASN A 46 -6.35 10.40 -1.95
CA ASN A 46 -6.88 10.82 -3.25
C ASN A 46 -6.10 10.14 -4.40
N ASN A 47 -6.80 9.36 -5.22
CA ASN A 47 -6.25 8.66 -6.38
C ASN A 47 -6.56 9.34 -7.72
N GLN A 48 -6.99 10.61 -7.71
CA GLN A 48 -7.34 11.39 -8.91
C GLN A 48 -6.31 12.47 -9.23
N SER A 49 -5.06 12.30 -8.78
CA SER A 49 -3.99 13.28 -9.02
C SER A 49 -3.74 13.49 -10.51
N GLN A 50 -3.61 14.75 -10.92
CA GLN A 50 -3.25 15.13 -12.29
C GLN A 50 -1.75 15.05 -12.56
N LEU A 51 -0.90 14.98 -11.51
CA LEU A 51 0.56 14.99 -11.63
C LEU A 51 1.11 13.76 -12.34
N ALA A 52 0.43 12.63 -12.24
CA ALA A 52 0.76 11.41 -12.96
C ALA A 52 -0.54 10.77 -13.45
N GLY A 53 -0.96 11.19 -14.63
CA GLY A 53 -2.26 10.77 -15.22
C GLY A 53 -2.43 9.25 -15.30
N PHE A 54 -1.34 8.52 -15.56
CA PHE A 54 -1.34 7.06 -15.60
C PHE A 54 -1.69 6.40 -14.25
N THR A 55 -1.65 7.14 -13.14
CA THR A 55 -1.99 6.63 -11.81
C THR A 55 -3.40 7.04 -11.34
N LYS A 56 -4.20 7.70 -12.19
CA LYS A 56 -5.61 7.96 -11.84
C LYS A 56 -6.36 6.64 -11.66
N GLY A 57 -7.11 6.53 -10.57
CA GLY A 57 -7.75 5.28 -10.15
C GLY A 57 -8.53 4.56 -11.25
N ARG A 58 -9.25 5.30 -12.09
CA ARG A 58 -9.99 4.74 -13.23
C ARG A 58 -9.05 4.14 -14.28
N ASP A 59 -8.02 4.89 -14.66
CA ASP A 59 -7.14 4.50 -15.77
C ASP A 59 -6.10 3.49 -15.31
N ILE A 60 -5.60 3.61 -14.09
CA ILE A 60 -4.60 2.69 -13.54
C ILE A 60 -5.15 1.26 -13.42
N ALA A 61 -6.40 1.11 -13.00
CA ALA A 61 -7.02 -0.22 -12.88
C ALA A 61 -7.02 -0.96 -14.22
N PHE A 62 -7.45 -0.29 -15.29
CA PHE A 62 -7.43 -0.83 -16.64
C PHE A 62 -6.01 -1.16 -17.11
N SER A 63 -5.09 -0.19 -16.98
CA SER A 63 -3.70 -0.34 -17.45
C SER A 63 -2.96 -1.47 -16.71
N LEU A 64 -3.15 -1.60 -15.41
CA LEU A 64 -2.56 -2.69 -14.63
C LEU A 64 -3.04 -4.07 -15.10
N LYS A 65 -4.33 -4.19 -15.40
CA LYS A 65 -4.90 -5.45 -15.87
C LYS A 65 -4.36 -5.81 -17.25
N GLU A 66 -4.36 -4.87 -18.17
CA GLU A 66 -3.94 -5.10 -19.56
C GLU A 66 -2.42 -5.28 -19.72
N ILE A 67 -1.62 -4.48 -19.01
CA ILE A 67 -0.17 -4.47 -19.16
C ILE A 67 0.51 -5.51 -18.28
N CYS A 68 0.05 -5.65 -17.03
CA CYS A 68 0.74 -6.40 -15.99
C CYS A 68 -0.02 -7.64 -15.50
N ASN A 69 -1.26 -7.85 -15.93
CA ASN A 69 -2.17 -8.82 -15.34
C ASN A 69 -2.26 -8.69 -13.81
N CYS A 70 -2.24 -7.45 -13.33
CA CYS A 70 -2.27 -7.07 -11.92
C CYS A 70 -3.63 -6.48 -11.57
N GLU A 71 -4.20 -6.89 -10.46
CA GLU A 71 -5.44 -6.34 -9.94
C GLU A 71 -5.18 -5.02 -9.20
N TYR A 72 -6.22 -4.19 -9.07
CA TYR A 72 -6.17 -2.90 -8.41
C TYR A 72 -7.26 -2.78 -7.35
N SER A 73 -6.90 -2.21 -6.20
CA SER A 73 -7.85 -1.84 -5.16
C SER A 73 -7.45 -0.48 -4.57
N HIS A 74 -8.40 0.45 -4.46
CA HIS A 74 -8.22 1.68 -3.70
C HIS A 74 -8.71 1.46 -2.28
N GLU A 75 -7.80 1.38 -1.31
CA GLU A 75 -8.12 1.08 0.07
C GLU A 75 -7.99 2.33 0.94
N ILE A 76 -9.05 3.12 0.98
CA ILE A 76 -9.07 4.41 1.70
C ILE A 76 -8.86 4.23 3.21
N GLN A 77 -9.18 3.06 3.76
CA GLN A 77 -8.95 2.75 5.17
C GLN A 77 -7.46 2.66 5.51
N PHE A 78 -6.61 2.50 4.51
CA PHE A 78 -5.15 2.46 4.67
C PHE A 78 -4.50 3.83 4.50
N ALA A 79 -5.26 4.82 4.07
CA ALA A 79 -4.79 6.19 3.93
C ALA A 79 -4.80 6.94 5.27
N PRO A 80 -3.92 7.94 5.45
CA PRO A 80 -4.08 8.87 6.56
C PRO A 80 -5.37 9.69 6.37
N THR A 81 -5.84 10.33 7.44
CA THR A 81 -6.95 11.28 7.31
C THR A 81 -6.48 12.55 6.60
N LYS A 82 -7.43 13.29 6.02
CA LYS A 82 -7.14 14.60 5.44
C LYS A 82 -6.51 15.56 6.46
N ASP A 83 -6.98 15.54 7.69
CA ASP A 83 -6.44 16.36 8.78
C ASP A 83 -4.96 16.07 9.06
N ILE A 84 -4.59 14.78 9.20
CA ILE A 84 -3.20 14.39 9.42
C ILE A 84 -2.31 14.84 8.26
N LEU A 85 -2.74 14.61 7.02
CA LEU A 85 -2.01 15.02 5.83
C LEU A 85 -1.83 16.53 5.73
N ASP A 86 -2.90 17.30 5.95
CA ASP A 86 -2.87 18.76 5.83
C ASP A 86 -1.97 19.38 6.89
N ARG A 87 -2.04 18.92 8.14
CA ARG A 87 -1.17 19.40 9.21
C ARG A 87 0.30 19.13 8.95
N TYR A 88 0.62 17.97 8.42
CA TYR A 88 1.99 17.63 8.04
C TYR A 88 2.49 18.49 6.86
N LYS A 89 1.69 18.62 5.80
CA LYS A 89 2.02 19.45 4.63
C LYS A 89 2.22 20.94 4.99
N LYS A 90 1.47 21.44 5.96
CA LYS A 90 1.59 22.82 6.46
C LYS A 90 2.67 22.96 7.54
N GLU A 91 3.46 21.93 7.77
CA GLU A 91 4.52 21.91 8.79
C GLU A 91 4.03 22.20 10.22
N GLN A 92 2.76 21.89 10.49
CA GLN A 92 2.15 22.07 11.82
C GLN A 92 2.45 20.92 12.76
N ILE A 93 2.82 19.77 12.22
CA ILE A 93 3.29 18.60 12.96
C ILE A 93 4.59 18.07 12.34
N SER A 94 5.44 17.48 13.18
CA SER A 94 6.65 16.80 12.73
C SER A 94 6.32 15.44 12.08
N TRP A 95 7.31 14.84 11.41
CA TRP A 95 7.17 13.47 10.92
C TRP A 95 6.92 12.48 12.06
N GLU A 96 7.63 12.63 13.19
CA GLU A 96 7.46 11.78 14.36
C GLU A 96 6.02 11.83 14.89
N LYS A 97 5.43 13.02 14.92
CA LYS A 97 4.02 13.17 15.32
C LYS A 97 3.06 12.55 14.30
N TYR A 98 3.33 12.73 13.00
CA TYR A 98 2.58 12.08 11.92
C TYR A 98 2.60 10.56 12.07
N GLU A 99 3.78 9.99 12.31
CA GLU A 99 3.99 8.56 12.50
C GLU A 99 3.15 8.00 13.65
N VAL A 100 3.17 8.68 14.80
CA VAL A 100 2.36 8.30 15.98
C VAL A 100 0.87 8.33 15.65
N GLU A 101 0.39 9.41 15.06
CA GLU A 101 -1.04 9.56 14.74
C GLU A 101 -1.51 8.57 13.68
N TYR A 102 -0.71 8.32 12.66
CA TYR A 102 -1.03 7.32 11.63
C TYR A 102 -1.05 5.90 12.20
N ASN A 103 -0.05 5.53 13.01
CA ASN A 103 -0.01 4.21 13.63
C ASN A 103 -1.21 3.96 14.56
N GLU A 104 -1.63 4.96 15.32
CA GLU A 104 -2.85 4.88 16.13
C GLU A 104 -4.12 4.73 15.26
N LEU A 105 -4.17 5.45 14.14
CA LEU A 105 -5.29 5.41 13.20
C LEU A 105 -5.47 4.01 12.61
N ILE A 106 -4.40 3.38 12.13
CA ILE A 106 -4.49 2.05 11.52
C ILE A 106 -4.84 0.96 12.52
N LYS A 107 -4.40 1.09 13.76
CA LYS A 107 -4.84 0.19 14.86
C LYS A 107 -6.33 0.33 15.13
N ARG A 108 -6.81 1.56 15.27
CA ARG A 108 -8.22 1.86 15.53
C ARG A 108 -9.14 1.37 14.41
N ARG A 109 -8.68 1.41 13.17
CA ARG A 109 -9.41 0.93 11.99
C ARG A 109 -9.33 -0.59 11.78
N ASN A 110 -8.57 -1.33 12.59
CA ASN A 110 -8.30 -2.76 12.40
C ASN A 110 -7.77 -3.08 10.99
N VAL A 111 -6.82 -2.29 10.51
CA VAL A 111 -6.27 -2.39 9.16
C VAL A 111 -5.70 -3.77 8.87
N LEU A 112 -5.07 -4.41 9.86
CA LEU A 112 -4.55 -5.77 9.72
C LEU A 112 -5.65 -6.78 9.38
N ASP A 113 -6.80 -6.71 10.03
CA ASP A 113 -7.93 -7.60 9.76
C ASP A 113 -8.51 -7.36 8.37
N ILE A 114 -8.59 -6.09 7.94
CA ILE A 114 -9.01 -5.74 6.58
C ILE A 114 -8.05 -6.36 5.57
N PHE A 115 -6.76 -6.22 5.80
CA PHE A 115 -5.72 -6.78 4.93
C PHE A 115 -5.82 -8.31 4.85
N LYS A 116 -5.90 -8.98 5.99
CA LYS A 116 -6.03 -10.44 6.04
C LYS A 116 -7.28 -10.94 5.30
N THR A 117 -8.40 -10.26 5.47
CA THR A 117 -9.66 -10.66 4.84
C THR A 117 -9.62 -10.53 3.32
N LYS A 118 -9.00 -9.46 2.80
CA LYS A 118 -9.07 -9.12 1.38
C LYS A 118 -7.88 -9.60 0.55
N TYR A 119 -6.67 -9.64 1.13
CA TYR A 119 -5.43 -9.70 0.35
C TYR A 119 -4.54 -10.90 0.63
N LEU A 120 -4.79 -11.71 1.65
CA LEU A 120 -3.96 -12.89 1.95
C LEU A 120 -3.91 -13.94 0.83
N LYS A 121 -4.87 -13.93 -0.08
CA LYS A 121 -4.89 -14.84 -1.24
C LYS A 121 -3.79 -14.54 -2.26
N PHE A 122 -3.21 -13.35 -2.23
CA PHE A 122 -2.12 -12.97 -3.13
C PHE A 122 -0.76 -13.30 -2.53
N ASP A 123 0.20 -13.67 -3.38
CA ASP A 123 1.59 -13.92 -2.95
C ASP A 123 2.44 -12.66 -2.99
N LYS A 124 2.10 -11.71 -3.87
CA LYS A 124 2.84 -10.46 -4.07
C LYS A 124 1.88 -9.29 -4.18
N VAL A 125 1.91 -8.45 -3.17
CA VAL A 125 1.10 -7.22 -3.10
C VAL A 125 2.00 -5.99 -3.11
N LEU A 126 1.52 -4.92 -3.71
CA LEU A 126 2.22 -3.63 -3.79
C LEU A 126 1.38 -2.55 -3.13
N LEU A 127 1.94 -1.84 -2.16
CA LEU A 127 1.35 -0.65 -1.58
C LEU A 127 1.82 0.58 -2.37
N LEU A 128 0.88 1.29 -3.01
CA LEU A 128 1.17 2.45 -3.83
C LEU A 128 0.86 3.75 -3.09
N CYS A 129 1.81 4.66 -3.09
CA CYS A 129 1.64 6.05 -2.66
C CYS A 129 2.30 7.01 -3.66
N SER A 130 2.26 8.31 -3.40
CA SER A 130 2.87 9.32 -4.29
C SER A 130 4.34 9.56 -4.03
N GLU A 131 4.77 9.57 -2.77
CA GLU A 131 6.15 9.93 -2.39
C GLU A 131 7.20 9.04 -3.08
N PRO A 132 8.28 9.63 -3.63
CA PRO A 132 9.29 8.86 -4.36
C PRO A 132 10.07 7.90 -3.47
N THR A 133 10.27 8.24 -2.22
CA THR A 133 11.02 7.43 -1.25
C THR A 133 10.14 7.03 -0.06
N PRO A 134 10.47 5.92 0.64
CA PRO A 134 9.62 5.41 1.72
C PRO A 134 9.81 6.11 3.07
N GLU A 135 10.90 6.84 3.28
CA GLU A 135 11.30 7.35 4.62
C GLU A 135 10.21 8.17 5.30
N TYR A 136 9.60 9.10 4.56
CA TYR A 136 8.56 10.00 5.08
C TYR A 136 7.22 9.73 4.40
N CYS A 137 6.84 8.44 4.32
CA CYS A 137 5.62 8.03 3.69
C CYS A 137 4.88 6.98 4.52
N HIS A 138 3.57 7.14 4.62
CA HIS A 138 2.72 6.20 5.37
C HIS A 138 2.73 4.78 4.79
N ARG A 139 3.06 4.58 3.50
CA ARG A 139 3.17 3.23 2.94
C ARG A 139 4.23 2.38 3.63
N ARG A 140 5.34 3.00 4.07
CA ARG A 140 6.38 2.31 4.85
C ARG A 140 5.83 1.92 6.22
N LEU A 141 5.19 2.85 6.92
CA LEU A 141 4.59 2.60 8.23
C LEU A 141 3.55 1.48 8.17
N LEU A 142 2.72 1.49 7.13
CA LEU A 142 1.73 0.45 6.90
C LEU A 142 2.39 -0.91 6.64
N ALA A 143 3.39 -0.97 5.76
CA ALA A 143 4.11 -2.20 5.47
C ALA A 143 4.76 -2.79 6.73
N GLU A 144 5.41 -1.96 7.54
CA GLU A 144 6.01 -2.38 8.80
C GLU A 144 4.97 -2.91 9.80
N ALA A 145 3.84 -2.22 9.94
CA ALA A 145 2.75 -2.66 10.82
C ALA A 145 2.15 -4.01 10.39
N LEU A 146 1.94 -4.20 9.09
CA LEU A 146 1.49 -5.49 8.55
C LEU A 146 2.52 -6.59 8.77
N ASN A 147 3.79 -6.26 8.61
CA ASN A 147 4.88 -7.23 8.74
C ASN A 147 5.10 -7.73 10.16
N GLU A 148 4.78 -6.94 11.18
CA GLU A 148 4.91 -7.35 12.59
C GLU A 148 4.15 -8.64 12.89
N GLU A 149 2.97 -8.83 12.28
CA GLU A 149 2.17 -10.04 12.50
C GLU A 149 2.30 -11.10 11.41
N LEU A 150 2.57 -10.68 10.17
CA LEU A 150 2.64 -11.62 9.05
C LEU A 150 4.05 -12.20 8.86
N GLU A 151 5.08 -11.55 9.45
CA GLU A 151 6.49 -11.94 9.34
C GLU A 151 6.93 -12.11 7.87
N ASP A 152 6.41 -11.25 7.01
CA ASP A 152 6.65 -11.28 5.58
C ASP A 152 7.84 -10.41 5.19
N ARG A 153 8.27 -10.53 3.94
CA ARG A 153 9.35 -9.71 3.42
C ARG A 153 8.82 -8.40 2.85
N ILE A 154 9.38 -7.27 3.30
CA ILE A 154 9.12 -5.94 2.73
C ILE A 154 10.20 -5.59 1.72
N VAL A 155 9.78 -5.12 0.54
CA VAL A 155 10.68 -4.65 -0.52
C VAL A 155 10.19 -3.28 -1.03
N HIS A 156 11.00 -2.24 -0.87
CA HIS A 156 10.74 -0.91 -1.43
C HIS A 156 11.34 -0.83 -2.84
N ILE A 157 10.52 -0.56 -3.83
CA ILE A 157 10.92 -0.50 -5.25
C ILE A 157 10.66 0.84 -5.92
#